data_1057fbec5d2d84c2ca21f1a90aa47cb9
#
_entry.id   1057fbec5d2d84c2ca21f1a90aa47cb9
#
_cell.length_a   1.000
_cell.length_b   1.000
_cell.length_c   1.000
_cell.angle_alpha   90.00
_cell.angle_beta   90.00
_cell.angle_gamma   90.00
#
_symmetry.space_group_name_H-M   'P 1'
#
loop_
_entity.id
_entity.type
_entity.pdbx_description
1 polymer ?
#
loop_
_entity_poly.entity_id
_entity_poly.type
_entity_poly.pdbx_seq_one_letter_code
_entity_poly.pdbx_strand_id
1 'polypeptide(L)'
;MKPALFVIENLHSTVAPRLWGIITRFPALKRRARLKCRSAAGRSPFQSLLKKAGLYAVFALFALFALLAFFASSAPFAKSYPTDREIIFRDVTKAAGIHFVHDNAATAEKYLIETMGSGCGWIDYNADGLLDLYLANGAATRLYKPKKPLRGALYRNNGDGTFTDVTEKAGVGAEGLFGMGVAVGDYDNDGYSDLMALGYDRSILYHNNRDGTFSDVTNRAGVSNRGKLASSAAWFDYDRDGRLDLAIANYVAWSPDNNIWCGDEKPGYRGYCHPNKFRGQKPTLYRNNGDGTFTDVTETSKVGAHASSGLGIVTFDFDHDGWQDIFIANDANPNFLFRNNHDGSFSEIALQAGIAVSEDGKAEAGMGTDAADIDGNGWLDVFITHLDLEHARLYRNLSDGSFEDVTFAAKLGYATFRYSGFGALFIDYDNDGARDIFMANGHILDNIELYHAETRYAEPKLFYRNTGRGIFENVSDKLGPDLQLPRVSRGAAVADVDNDGDLDVLVSNNGHEPQLLLNEGGARNHWLEVALVGVRSNRDGVGARVKVVSGDLVSHDQRKGGRSYQSAHDSRLHFGLGAINKIDLVEIRWPSGAVDTLKNVEADRVITVKEGVGLVPQPYPRRGVDRKR
;
A
#
# COMPACT_ATOMS: atom_id res chain seq x y z
N MET A 1 -62.10 9.30 -10.73
CA MET A 1 -62.01 8.22 -9.73
C MET A 1 -61.16 6.99 -10.18
N LYS A 2 -60.69 6.92 -11.43
CA LYS A 2 -59.87 5.79 -11.93
C LYS A 2 -58.33 5.90 -11.74
N PRO A 3 -57.71 7.08 -11.55
CA PRO A 3 -56.24 7.12 -11.35
C PRO A 3 -55.76 6.73 -9.95
N ALA A 4 -56.61 6.82 -8.92
CA ALA A 4 -56.20 6.54 -7.55
C ALA A 4 -56.18 5.03 -7.20
N LEU A 5 -56.90 4.20 -7.97
CA LEU A 5 -56.92 2.73 -7.77
C LEU A 5 -55.71 2.04 -8.37
N PHE A 6 -55.15 2.60 -9.45
CA PHE A 6 -53.96 2.01 -10.14
C PHE A 6 -52.65 2.17 -9.36
N VAL A 7 -52.56 3.20 -8.52
CA VAL A 7 -51.40 3.44 -7.65
C VAL A 7 -51.39 2.50 -6.43
N ILE A 8 -52.59 2.05 -6.00
CA ILE A 8 -52.72 1.13 -4.86
C ILE A 8 -52.39 -0.33 -5.25
N GLU A 9 -52.72 -0.73 -6.47
CA GLU A 9 -52.41 -2.10 -6.95
C GLU A 9 -50.91 -2.32 -7.23
N ASN A 10 -50.16 -1.30 -7.69
CA ASN A 10 -48.73 -1.41 -7.91
C ASN A 10 -47.86 -1.31 -6.63
N LEU A 11 -48.40 -0.83 -5.52
CA LEU A 11 -47.73 -0.84 -4.21
C LEU A 11 -47.82 -2.20 -3.51
N HIS A 12 -48.76 -3.06 -3.92
CA HIS A 12 -48.96 -4.38 -3.31
C HIS A 12 -47.93 -5.45 -3.73
N SER A 13 -47.22 -5.24 -4.84
CA SER A 13 -46.29 -6.27 -5.36
C SER A 13 -44.85 -6.15 -4.88
N THR A 14 -44.41 -5.00 -4.35
CA THR A 14 -42.97 -4.77 -4.05
C THR A 14 -42.65 -4.43 -2.58
N VAL A 15 -43.64 -4.04 -1.76
CA VAL A 15 -43.41 -3.60 -0.36
C VAL A 15 -44.09 -4.49 0.70
N ALA A 16 -44.97 -5.39 0.28
CA ALA A 16 -45.80 -6.20 1.17
C ALA A 16 -45.04 -7.23 2.08
N PRO A 17 -43.90 -7.84 1.73
CA PRO A 17 -43.31 -8.86 2.60
C PRO A 17 -42.67 -8.32 3.89
N ARG A 18 -42.24 -7.04 3.90
CA ARG A 18 -41.56 -6.47 5.09
C ARG A 18 -42.49 -5.87 6.15
N LEU A 19 -43.65 -5.38 5.76
CA LEU A 19 -44.62 -4.83 6.72
C LEU A 19 -45.43 -5.93 7.43
N TRP A 20 -45.59 -7.10 6.81
CA TRP A 20 -46.31 -8.23 7.45
C TRP A 20 -45.53 -8.86 8.61
N GLY A 21 -44.20 -8.82 8.59
CA GLY A 21 -43.33 -9.26 9.66
C GLY A 21 -43.42 -8.44 10.95
N ILE A 22 -43.80 -7.17 10.85
CA ILE A 22 -43.92 -6.25 12.01
C ILE A 22 -45.28 -6.44 12.72
N ILE A 23 -46.36 -6.70 11.96
CA ILE A 23 -47.72 -6.85 12.50
C ILE A 23 -47.90 -8.19 13.25
N THR A 24 -47.11 -9.21 12.95
CA THR A 24 -47.20 -10.52 13.61
C THR A 24 -46.48 -10.60 14.97
N ARG A 25 -45.68 -9.59 15.34
CA ARG A 25 -44.91 -9.58 16.60
C ARG A 25 -45.61 -8.89 17.80
N PHE A 26 -46.78 -8.32 17.63
CA PHE A 26 -47.51 -7.65 18.73
C PHE A 26 -48.95 -8.12 18.86
N PRO A 27 -49.24 -9.13 19.70
CA PRO A 27 -50.64 -9.65 19.89
C PRO A 27 -51.65 -8.66 20.44
N ALA A 28 -51.21 -7.58 21.11
CA ALA A 28 -52.09 -6.60 21.73
C ALA A 28 -52.84 -5.70 20.73
N LEU A 29 -52.37 -5.52 19.52
CA LEU A 29 -53.00 -4.72 18.48
C LEU A 29 -54.17 -5.43 17.78
N LYS A 30 -54.21 -6.75 17.82
CA LYS A 30 -55.26 -7.57 17.19
C LYS A 30 -56.58 -7.56 17.98
N ARG A 31 -56.55 -7.30 19.28
CA ARG A 31 -57.77 -7.28 20.15
C ARG A 31 -58.56 -5.96 20.04
N ARG A 32 -57.91 -4.84 19.76
CA ARG A 32 -58.62 -3.55 19.63
C ARG A 32 -59.34 -3.35 18.29
N ALA A 33 -58.95 -4.03 17.25
CA ALA A 33 -59.59 -3.94 15.93
C ALA A 33 -60.90 -4.75 15.82
N ARG A 34 -61.11 -5.80 16.67
CA ARG A 34 -62.32 -6.65 16.62
C ARG A 34 -63.47 -6.19 17.52
N LEU A 35 -63.24 -5.26 18.43
CA LEU A 35 -64.29 -4.81 19.40
C LEU A 35 -65.08 -3.55 18.97
N LYS A 36 -64.77 -2.93 17.82
CA LYS A 36 -65.48 -1.72 17.34
C LYS A 36 -66.37 -1.93 16.11
N CYS A 37 -66.60 -3.17 15.67
CA CYS A 37 -67.45 -3.45 14.51
C CYS A 37 -68.85 -4.04 14.85
N ARG A 38 -69.33 -3.91 16.07
CA ARG A 38 -70.70 -4.30 16.43
C ARG A 38 -71.37 -3.18 17.15
N SER A 39 -71.92 -2.24 16.43
CA SER A 39 -73.18 -1.43 16.67
C SER A 39 -73.04 -0.06 16.02
N ALA A 40 -73.79 0.16 14.97
CA ALA A 40 -74.54 1.35 14.67
C ALA A 40 -74.82 1.47 13.18
N ALA A 41 -75.99 1.10 12.79
CA ALA A 41 -76.64 1.61 11.58
C ALA A 41 -76.99 3.06 11.84
N GLY A 42 -76.37 4.01 11.13
CA GLY A 42 -76.68 5.42 11.24
C GLY A 42 -75.56 6.33 10.77
N ARG A 43 -75.70 6.89 9.58
CA ARG A 43 -74.92 7.99 8.96
C ARG A 43 -73.44 8.14 9.33
N SER A 44 -72.65 7.82 8.36
CA SER A 44 -71.27 7.71 8.29
C SER A 44 -70.42 8.87 8.86
N PRO A 45 -69.61 8.60 9.94
CA PRO A 45 -68.50 9.46 10.35
C PRO A 45 -67.20 9.15 9.57
N PHE A 46 -67.24 8.18 8.63
CA PHE A 46 -66.08 7.69 7.93
C PHE A 46 -65.42 8.69 6.98
N GLN A 47 -66.19 9.62 6.43
CA GLN A 47 -65.66 10.68 5.54
C GLN A 47 -64.90 11.77 6.28
N SER A 48 -65.20 12.05 7.57
CA SER A 48 -64.47 13.03 8.37
C SER A 48 -63.15 12.46 8.94
N LEU A 49 -63.10 11.14 9.22
CA LEU A 49 -61.89 10.47 9.68
C LEU A 49 -60.87 10.29 8.54
N LEU A 50 -61.33 10.00 7.32
CA LEU A 50 -60.46 9.90 6.14
C LEU A 50 -59.89 11.26 5.74
N LYS A 51 -60.60 12.37 5.90
CA LYS A 51 -60.05 13.72 5.68
C LYS A 51 -58.99 14.10 6.72
N LYS A 52 -59.20 13.75 8.00
CA LYS A 52 -58.20 14.00 9.05
C LYS A 52 -56.98 13.06 8.92
N ALA A 53 -57.18 11.78 8.60
CA ALA A 53 -56.07 10.85 8.36
C ALA A 53 -55.23 11.22 7.12
N GLY A 54 -55.91 11.71 6.05
CA GLY A 54 -55.20 12.23 4.87
C GLY A 54 -54.40 13.50 5.16
N LEU A 55 -54.92 14.39 6.02
CA LEU A 55 -54.22 15.62 6.41
C LEU A 55 -52.97 15.32 7.26
N TYR A 56 -53.07 14.37 8.21
CA TYR A 56 -51.91 13.93 9.00
C TYR A 56 -50.86 13.16 8.17
N ALA A 57 -51.26 12.37 7.18
CA ALA A 57 -50.38 11.71 6.25
C ALA A 57 -49.61 12.70 5.35
N VAL A 58 -50.28 13.75 4.89
CA VAL A 58 -49.68 14.83 4.10
C VAL A 58 -48.71 15.65 4.96
N PHE A 59 -49.06 15.98 6.21
CA PHE A 59 -48.12 16.65 7.13
C PHE A 59 -46.93 15.77 7.51
N ALA A 60 -47.12 14.47 7.69
CA ALA A 60 -46.03 13.54 7.95
C ALA A 60 -45.09 13.39 6.73
N LEU A 61 -45.62 13.37 5.50
CA LEU A 61 -44.84 13.39 4.28
C LEU A 61 -44.08 14.72 4.10
N PHE A 62 -44.71 15.87 4.38
CA PHE A 62 -44.00 17.16 4.34
C PHE A 62 -42.92 17.28 5.40
N ALA A 63 -43.16 16.78 6.62
CA ALA A 63 -42.12 16.72 7.67
C ALA A 63 -40.97 15.79 7.29
N LEU A 64 -41.26 14.65 6.66
CA LEU A 64 -40.24 13.72 6.16
C LEU A 64 -39.44 14.32 4.99
N PHE A 65 -40.10 15.02 4.06
CA PHE A 65 -39.44 15.74 2.98
C PHE A 65 -38.62 16.94 3.50
N ALA A 66 -39.09 17.66 4.51
CA ALA A 66 -38.31 18.72 5.15
C ALA A 66 -37.10 18.18 5.92
N LEU A 67 -37.24 17.03 6.60
CA LEU A 67 -36.12 16.34 7.23
C LEU A 67 -35.10 15.84 6.19
N LEU A 68 -35.55 15.21 5.10
CA LEU A 68 -34.69 14.75 4.01
C LEU A 68 -34.00 15.92 3.28
N ALA A 69 -34.67 17.06 3.12
CA ALA A 69 -34.11 18.29 2.56
C ALA A 69 -33.08 18.92 3.54
N PHE A 70 -33.28 18.81 4.84
CA PHE A 70 -32.34 19.30 5.85
C PHE A 70 -31.08 18.41 5.92
N PHE A 71 -31.21 17.10 5.79
CA PHE A 71 -30.08 16.19 5.68
C PHE A 71 -29.37 16.28 4.31
N ALA A 72 -30.08 16.63 3.23
CA ALA A 72 -29.45 16.86 1.92
C ALA A 72 -28.68 18.20 1.86
N SER A 73 -29.05 19.19 2.68
CA SER A 73 -28.36 20.49 2.76
C SER A 73 -27.19 20.51 3.74
N SER A 74 -27.02 19.48 4.56
CA SER A 74 -25.88 19.31 5.47
C SER A 74 -24.79 18.37 4.93
N ALA A 75 -24.95 17.81 3.72
CA ALA A 75 -23.83 17.20 3.03
C ALA A 75 -22.83 18.33 2.69
N PRO A 76 -21.56 18.25 3.12
CA PRO A 76 -20.56 19.19 2.65
C PRO A 76 -20.55 19.09 1.13
N PHE A 77 -20.76 20.23 0.45
CA PHE A 77 -20.58 20.31 -0.98
C PHE A 77 -19.17 19.80 -1.30
N ALA A 78 -19.07 18.63 -1.91
CA ALA A 78 -17.87 18.27 -2.64
C ALA A 78 -17.71 19.39 -3.69
N LYS A 79 -16.79 20.31 -3.45
CA LYS A 79 -16.42 21.33 -4.42
C LYS A 79 -15.89 20.59 -5.63
N SER A 80 -16.63 20.56 -6.74
CA SER A 80 -16.08 20.16 -8.03
C SER A 80 -15.08 21.23 -8.42
N TYR A 81 -13.80 20.88 -8.35
CA TYR A 81 -12.72 21.71 -8.86
C TYR A 81 -12.74 21.65 -10.40
N PRO A 82 -12.42 22.75 -11.11
CA PRO A 82 -12.38 22.75 -12.56
C PRO A 82 -11.22 21.84 -13.03
N THR A 83 -11.54 20.71 -13.63
CA THR A 83 -10.60 19.78 -14.22
C THR A 83 -10.38 20.13 -15.69
N ASP A 84 -9.61 21.17 -16.00
CA ASP A 84 -9.36 21.56 -17.39
C ASP A 84 -8.08 20.94 -18.00
N ARG A 85 -7.39 20.07 -17.30
CA ARG A 85 -6.35 19.19 -17.85
C ARG A 85 -6.44 17.81 -17.19
N GLU A 86 -6.33 16.76 -17.97
CA GLU A 86 -6.27 15.39 -17.49
C GLU A 86 -4.94 15.12 -16.79
N ILE A 87 -4.95 14.41 -15.65
CA ILE A 87 -3.74 13.85 -15.05
C ILE A 87 -3.37 12.63 -15.86
N ILE A 88 -2.12 12.53 -16.29
CA ILE A 88 -1.63 11.45 -17.15
C ILE A 88 -0.30 10.93 -16.59
N PHE A 89 -0.21 9.62 -16.39
CA PHE A 89 1.05 8.94 -16.12
C PHE A 89 1.73 8.59 -17.44
N ARG A 90 2.94 9.11 -17.63
CA ARG A 90 3.75 8.89 -18.83
C ARG A 90 4.96 8.02 -18.54
N ASP A 91 5.14 6.96 -19.31
CA ASP A 91 6.35 6.13 -19.26
C ASP A 91 7.53 6.87 -19.93
N VAL A 92 8.43 7.35 -19.10
CA VAL A 92 9.64 8.06 -19.54
C VAL A 92 10.90 7.20 -19.49
N THR A 93 10.80 5.93 -19.16
CA THR A 93 11.94 5.01 -18.92
C THR A 93 13.04 5.13 -19.97
N LYS A 94 12.68 5.02 -21.24
CA LYS A 94 13.66 5.11 -22.35
C LYS A 94 14.18 6.51 -22.56
N ALA A 95 13.32 7.53 -22.46
CA ALA A 95 13.71 8.92 -22.59
C ALA A 95 14.62 9.37 -21.44
N ALA A 96 14.41 8.80 -20.25
CA ALA A 96 15.24 9.02 -19.08
C ALA A 96 16.59 8.26 -19.12
N GLY A 97 16.88 7.48 -20.17
CA GLY A 97 18.15 6.77 -20.31
C GLY A 97 18.27 5.51 -19.46
N ILE A 98 17.16 4.97 -18.96
CA ILE A 98 17.13 3.72 -18.20
C ILE A 98 17.07 2.55 -19.19
N HIS A 99 18.17 1.79 -19.29
CA HIS A 99 18.33 0.68 -20.25
C HIS A 99 18.39 -0.70 -19.57
N PHE A 100 17.94 -0.78 -18.34
CA PHE A 100 17.87 -2.01 -17.58
C PHE A 100 16.79 -2.95 -18.14
N VAL A 101 17.11 -4.24 -18.16
CA VAL A 101 16.13 -5.30 -18.44
C VAL A 101 16.28 -6.35 -17.35
N HIS A 102 15.21 -6.64 -16.66
CA HIS A 102 15.19 -7.73 -15.71
C HIS A 102 15.27 -9.06 -16.48
N ASP A 103 16.18 -9.94 -16.07
CA ASP A 103 16.30 -11.30 -16.57
C ASP A 103 15.94 -12.26 -15.42
N ASN A 104 14.79 -12.87 -15.51
CA ASN A 104 14.29 -13.79 -14.49
C ASN A 104 14.86 -15.20 -14.56
N ALA A 105 15.82 -15.44 -15.46
CA ALA A 105 16.47 -16.73 -15.70
C ALA A 105 15.49 -17.88 -15.99
N ALA A 106 14.37 -17.59 -16.70
CA ALA A 106 13.28 -18.52 -16.95
C ALA A 106 13.74 -19.80 -17.66
N THR A 107 13.24 -20.94 -17.19
CA THR A 107 13.55 -22.28 -17.70
C THR A 107 12.31 -23.14 -17.89
N ALA A 108 12.43 -24.24 -18.64
CA ALA A 108 11.36 -25.23 -18.76
C ALA A 108 11.05 -25.94 -17.42
N GLU A 109 11.98 -25.90 -16.46
CA GLU A 109 11.82 -26.53 -15.16
C GLU A 109 11.00 -25.70 -14.17
N LYS A 110 10.61 -24.45 -14.54
CA LYS A 110 9.76 -23.58 -13.75
C LYS A 110 10.22 -23.48 -12.30
N TYR A 111 11.46 -23.01 -12.10
CA TYR A 111 11.99 -22.74 -10.79
C TYR A 111 11.18 -21.61 -10.12
N LEU A 112 10.75 -21.81 -8.88
CA LEU A 112 9.86 -20.87 -8.19
C LEU A 112 10.39 -19.43 -8.18
N ILE A 113 11.70 -19.26 -8.07
CA ILE A 113 12.35 -17.94 -8.07
C ILE A 113 12.20 -17.16 -9.39
N GLU A 114 11.94 -17.84 -10.52
CA GLU A 114 11.81 -17.23 -11.85
C GLU A 114 10.58 -16.30 -11.97
N THR A 115 9.56 -16.54 -11.14
CA THR A 115 8.30 -15.75 -11.16
C THR A 115 8.18 -14.74 -10.03
N MET A 116 9.09 -14.78 -9.03
CA MET A 116 8.97 -14.00 -7.79
C MET A 116 9.57 -12.59 -7.87
N GLY A 117 10.73 -12.40 -8.53
CA GLY A 117 11.36 -11.09 -8.70
C GLY A 117 10.56 -10.23 -9.67
N SER A 118 10.70 -8.98 -9.68
CA SER A 118 11.82 -8.09 -9.45
C SER A 118 11.47 -7.00 -8.44
N GLY A 119 12.45 -6.63 -7.61
CA GLY A 119 12.34 -5.49 -6.70
C GLY A 119 12.92 -4.19 -7.30
N CYS A 120 12.47 -3.04 -6.79
CA CYS A 120 13.00 -1.74 -7.14
C CYS A 120 12.99 -0.80 -5.93
N GLY A 121 13.78 0.27 -5.96
CA GLY A 121 13.79 1.21 -4.85
C GLY A 121 14.41 2.56 -5.18
N TRP A 122 13.95 3.57 -4.46
CA TRP A 122 14.48 4.91 -4.46
C TRP A 122 15.52 5.09 -3.36
N ILE A 123 16.59 5.78 -3.66
CA ILE A 123 17.71 6.07 -2.76
C ILE A 123 18.37 7.38 -3.17
N ASP A 124 18.60 8.29 -2.22
CA ASP A 124 19.54 9.40 -2.43
C ASP A 124 20.92 8.96 -1.92
N TYR A 125 21.69 8.26 -2.80
CA TYR A 125 22.94 7.62 -2.37
C TYR A 125 24.11 8.58 -2.22
N ASN A 126 24.03 9.75 -2.84
CA ASN A 126 25.09 10.75 -2.84
C ASN A 126 24.76 12.01 -2.03
N ALA A 127 23.58 12.02 -1.36
CA ALA A 127 23.06 13.11 -0.54
C ALA A 127 22.96 14.46 -1.28
N ASP A 128 22.63 14.43 -2.60
CA ASP A 128 22.44 15.64 -3.41
C ASP A 128 20.99 16.13 -3.45
N GLY A 129 20.06 15.40 -2.80
CA GLY A 129 18.64 15.72 -2.72
C GLY A 129 17.84 15.31 -3.95
N LEU A 130 18.43 14.53 -4.86
CA LEU A 130 17.76 13.89 -5.99
C LEU A 130 17.65 12.39 -5.73
N LEU A 131 16.50 11.82 -6.03
CA LEU A 131 16.28 10.39 -5.83
C LEU A 131 16.86 9.60 -6.99
N ASP A 132 17.80 8.73 -6.67
CA ASP A 132 18.39 7.71 -7.52
C ASP A 132 17.57 6.43 -7.47
N LEU A 133 17.72 5.54 -8.42
CA LEU A 133 16.95 4.29 -8.42
C LEU A 133 17.85 3.04 -8.44
N TYR A 134 17.45 2.02 -7.68
CA TYR A 134 18.05 0.70 -7.71
C TYR A 134 17.06 -0.35 -8.20
N LEU A 135 17.55 -1.28 -9.06
CA LEU A 135 16.79 -2.37 -9.67
C LEU A 135 17.47 -3.70 -9.38
N ALA A 136 16.74 -4.63 -8.77
CA ALA A 136 17.19 -6.00 -8.56
C ALA A 136 17.13 -6.80 -9.87
N ASN A 137 18.00 -7.82 -10.03
CA ASN A 137 18.03 -8.70 -11.20
C ASN A 137 18.19 -10.17 -10.81
N GLY A 138 17.79 -11.07 -11.69
CA GLY A 138 18.07 -12.48 -11.55
C GLY A 138 19.56 -12.81 -11.64
N ALA A 139 19.89 -14.08 -11.56
CA ALA A 139 21.25 -14.60 -11.69
C ALA A 139 21.29 -15.92 -12.47
N ALA A 140 22.49 -16.36 -12.83
CA ALA A 140 22.70 -17.69 -13.36
C ALA A 140 22.19 -18.77 -12.39
N THR A 141 21.56 -19.81 -12.93
CA THR A 141 21.15 -21.00 -12.17
C THR A 141 21.87 -22.25 -12.71
N ARG A 142 21.57 -23.42 -12.14
CA ARG A 142 22.09 -24.68 -12.70
C ARG A 142 21.68 -24.88 -14.16
N LEU A 143 20.50 -24.41 -14.54
CA LEU A 143 19.88 -24.63 -15.84
C LEU A 143 19.96 -23.43 -16.76
N TYR A 144 20.14 -22.24 -16.23
CA TYR A 144 20.20 -21.01 -16.99
C TYR A 144 21.59 -20.38 -16.92
N LYS A 145 22.18 -20.16 -18.08
CA LYS A 145 23.51 -19.54 -18.25
C LYS A 145 23.37 -18.29 -19.12
N PRO A 146 23.30 -17.10 -18.54
CA PRO A 146 23.20 -15.87 -19.30
C PRO A 146 24.48 -15.61 -20.11
N LYS A 147 24.35 -14.91 -21.24
CA LYS A 147 25.50 -14.55 -22.11
C LYS A 147 26.47 -13.58 -21.43
N LYS A 148 25.98 -12.78 -20.50
CA LYS A 148 26.77 -11.86 -19.65
C LYS A 148 26.32 -12.06 -18.21
N PRO A 149 27.19 -11.84 -17.22
CA PRO A 149 26.77 -11.85 -15.83
C PRO A 149 25.59 -10.90 -15.61
N LEU A 150 24.55 -11.41 -14.96
CA LEU A 150 23.41 -10.59 -14.54
C LEU A 150 23.78 -9.86 -13.25
N ARG A 151 23.33 -8.61 -13.15
CA ARG A 151 23.56 -7.76 -11.98
C ARG A 151 22.36 -6.86 -11.74
N GLY A 152 22.13 -6.43 -10.51
CA GLY A 152 21.31 -5.28 -10.18
C GLY A 152 21.88 -4.01 -10.80
N ALA A 153 21.14 -2.91 -10.76
CA ALA A 153 21.60 -1.66 -11.34
C ALA A 153 21.23 -0.46 -10.48
N LEU A 154 22.20 0.43 -10.23
CA LEU A 154 22.02 1.74 -9.62
C LEU A 154 22.10 2.82 -10.69
N TYR A 155 21.05 3.60 -10.83
CA TYR A 155 20.98 4.72 -11.75
C TYR A 155 20.95 6.03 -10.98
N ARG A 156 21.94 6.90 -11.23
CA ARG A 156 22.00 8.25 -10.65
C ARG A 156 21.07 9.19 -11.42
N ASN A 157 20.25 9.92 -10.71
CA ASN A 157 19.46 11.03 -11.24
C ASN A 157 20.37 12.23 -11.58
N ASN A 158 20.32 12.74 -12.80
CA ASN A 158 21.14 13.86 -13.26
C ASN A 158 20.48 15.23 -12.99
N GLY A 159 19.23 15.26 -12.44
CA GLY A 159 18.48 16.48 -12.16
C GLY A 159 17.84 17.14 -13.40
N ASP A 160 17.99 16.56 -14.58
CA ASP A 160 17.43 17.07 -15.85
C ASP A 160 16.36 16.14 -16.45
N GLY A 161 15.90 15.13 -15.67
CA GLY A 161 14.96 14.10 -16.09
C GLY A 161 15.64 12.89 -16.73
N THR A 162 16.97 12.85 -16.73
CA THR A 162 17.74 11.70 -17.21
C THR A 162 18.49 11.01 -16.09
N PHE A 163 18.87 9.74 -16.32
CA PHE A 163 19.58 8.91 -15.37
C PHE A 163 20.85 8.34 -16.01
N THR A 164 21.87 8.12 -15.19
CA THR A 164 23.16 7.52 -15.60
C THR A 164 23.39 6.23 -14.80
N ASP A 165 23.64 5.09 -15.48
CA ASP A 165 24.06 3.85 -14.81
C ASP A 165 25.42 4.07 -14.14
N VAL A 166 25.45 3.99 -12.82
CA VAL A 166 26.64 4.13 -11.97
C VAL A 166 26.98 2.85 -11.22
N THR A 167 26.32 1.74 -11.54
CA THR A 167 26.40 0.45 -10.82
C THR A 167 27.82 -0.03 -10.59
N GLU A 168 28.63 -0.05 -11.66
CA GLU A 168 30.02 -0.51 -11.59
C GLU A 168 30.87 0.43 -10.73
N LYS A 169 30.73 1.73 -10.92
CA LYS A 169 31.44 2.75 -10.14
C LYS A 169 31.06 2.68 -8.67
N ALA A 170 29.77 2.52 -8.38
CA ALA A 170 29.25 2.43 -7.01
C ALA A 170 29.54 1.09 -6.33
N GLY A 171 29.83 0.02 -7.10
CA GLY A 171 30.15 -1.30 -6.55
C GLY A 171 28.94 -2.08 -6.02
N VAL A 172 27.72 -1.81 -6.53
CA VAL A 172 26.45 -2.38 -6.00
C VAL A 172 25.75 -3.36 -6.93
N GLY A 173 26.48 -3.97 -7.86
CA GLY A 173 25.89 -4.88 -8.85
C GLY A 173 25.26 -6.15 -8.29
N ALA A 174 25.55 -6.55 -7.06
CA ALA A 174 25.05 -7.76 -6.41
C ALA A 174 25.26 -9.02 -7.27
N GLU A 175 26.42 -9.14 -7.93
CA GLU A 175 26.70 -10.21 -8.86
C GLU A 175 26.57 -11.59 -8.22
N GLY A 176 25.91 -12.51 -8.93
CA GLY A 176 25.63 -13.86 -8.45
C GLY A 176 24.58 -13.96 -7.36
N LEU A 177 23.95 -12.87 -6.97
CA LEU A 177 22.71 -12.87 -6.18
C LEU A 177 21.52 -13.02 -7.12
N PHE A 178 20.69 -14.03 -6.92
CA PHE A 178 19.35 -14.05 -7.53
C PHE A 178 18.50 -13.07 -6.75
N GLY A 179 18.48 -11.81 -7.21
CA GLY A 179 17.88 -10.69 -6.49
C GLY A 179 16.36 -10.76 -6.51
N MET A 180 15.77 -10.41 -5.39
CA MET A 180 14.33 -10.30 -5.17
C MET A 180 13.96 -8.87 -4.84
N GLY A 181 14.22 -8.43 -3.63
CA GLY A 181 13.79 -7.16 -3.08
C GLY A 181 14.91 -6.18 -2.78
N VAL A 182 14.50 -4.99 -2.39
CA VAL A 182 15.37 -3.86 -2.02
C VAL A 182 14.84 -3.22 -0.74
N ALA A 183 15.74 -2.90 0.20
CA ALA A 183 15.42 -2.03 1.33
C ALA A 183 16.54 -0.98 1.50
N VAL A 184 16.14 0.26 1.82
CA VAL A 184 17.03 1.43 1.95
C VAL A 184 16.84 2.04 3.33
N GLY A 185 17.96 2.37 4.00
CA GLY A 185 17.95 3.03 5.31
C GLY A 185 19.37 3.37 5.76
N ASP A 186 19.51 4.40 6.57
CA ASP A 186 20.75 4.83 7.21
C ASP A 186 20.93 4.05 8.53
N TYR A 187 21.48 2.81 8.43
CA TYR A 187 21.50 1.90 9.58
C TYR A 187 22.54 2.29 10.64
N ASP A 188 23.56 3.07 10.29
CA ASP A 188 24.59 3.51 11.24
C ASP A 188 24.47 5.01 11.64
N ASN A 189 23.38 5.66 11.22
CA ASN A 189 23.04 7.06 11.51
C ASN A 189 24.12 8.06 11.03
N ASP A 190 24.83 7.77 9.94
CA ASP A 190 25.91 8.61 9.43
C ASP A 190 25.43 9.69 8.47
N GLY A 191 24.18 9.65 8.04
CA GLY A 191 23.52 10.59 7.15
C GLY A 191 23.55 10.24 5.70
N TYR A 192 23.99 9.04 5.35
CA TYR A 192 23.96 8.49 4.00
C TYR A 192 23.17 7.19 3.97
N SER A 193 22.31 7.05 2.99
CA SER A 193 21.47 5.86 2.87
C SER A 193 22.29 4.65 2.44
N ASP A 194 22.11 3.54 3.15
CA ASP A 194 22.66 2.23 2.84
C ASP A 194 21.65 1.39 2.05
N LEU A 195 22.14 0.33 1.41
CA LEU A 195 21.35 -0.49 0.50
C LEU A 195 21.38 -1.96 0.93
N MET A 196 20.20 -2.54 1.19
CA MET A 196 20.03 -3.98 1.38
C MET A 196 19.45 -4.60 0.11
N ALA A 197 20.22 -5.43 -0.59
CA ALA A 197 19.76 -6.25 -1.71
C ALA A 197 19.35 -7.63 -1.19
N LEU A 198 18.06 -7.94 -1.30
CA LEU A 198 17.47 -9.21 -0.87
C LEU A 198 17.52 -10.24 -2.00
N GLY A 199 17.65 -11.52 -1.67
CA GLY A 199 17.69 -12.55 -2.69
C GLY A 199 17.45 -13.96 -2.20
N TYR A 200 17.59 -14.89 -3.12
CA TYR A 200 17.55 -16.32 -2.86
C TYR A 200 18.87 -16.78 -2.26
N ASP A 201 18.80 -17.57 -1.18
CA ASP A 201 19.90 -18.19 -0.43
C ASP A 201 20.78 -17.21 0.38
N ARG A 202 20.77 -15.93 0.04
CA ARG A 202 21.47 -14.87 0.77
C ARG A 202 20.90 -13.49 0.43
N SER A 203 21.28 -12.50 1.25
CA SER A 203 21.09 -11.07 1.00
C SER A 203 22.43 -10.36 1.16
N ILE A 204 22.54 -9.13 0.64
CA ILE A 204 23.77 -8.32 0.68
C ILE A 204 23.46 -6.96 1.29
N LEU A 205 24.19 -6.59 2.35
CA LEU A 205 24.19 -5.23 2.91
C LEU A 205 25.36 -4.44 2.36
N TYR A 206 25.07 -3.37 1.65
CA TYR A 206 26.01 -2.40 1.13
C TYR A 206 26.01 -1.15 2.02
N HIS A 207 27.14 -0.88 2.66
CA HIS A 207 27.40 0.35 3.41
C HIS A 207 27.86 1.46 2.46
N ASN A 208 27.26 2.63 2.58
CA ASN A 208 27.60 3.81 1.78
C ASN A 208 28.90 4.46 2.30
N ASN A 209 29.92 4.54 1.44
CA ASN A 209 31.23 5.09 1.82
C ASN A 209 31.28 6.63 1.77
N ARG A 210 30.16 7.35 1.48
CA ARG A 210 30.06 8.80 1.40
C ARG A 210 30.86 9.46 0.26
N ASP A 211 31.37 8.66 -0.66
CA ASP A 211 32.16 9.10 -1.82
C ASP A 211 31.54 8.68 -3.16
N GLY A 212 30.29 8.21 -3.09
CA GLY A 212 29.54 7.68 -4.24
C GLY A 212 29.84 6.22 -4.54
N THR A 213 30.49 5.51 -3.61
CA THR A 213 30.75 4.06 -3.67
C THR A 213 30.16 3.37 -2.45
N PHE A 214 30.03 2.04 -2.54
CA PHE A 214 29.56 1.20 -1.44
C PHE A 214 30.53 0.06 -1.15
N SER A 215 30.50 -0.43 0.07
CA SER A 215 31.23 -1.62 0.53
C SER A 215 30.26 -2.72 0.93
N ASP A 216 30.45 -3.95 0.42
CA ASP A 216 29.74 -5.12 0.94
C ASP A 216 30.21 -5.43 2.37
N VAL A 217 29.37 -5.16 3.33
CA VAL A 217 29.62 -5.39 4.76
C VAL A 217 28.84 -6.59 5.32
N THR A 218 28.17 -7.35 4.48
CA THR A 218 27.23 -8.43 4.85
C THR A 218 27.79 -9.40 5.88
N ASN A 219 29.01 -9.90 5.64
CA ASN A 219 29.62 -10.88 6.53
C ASN A 219 30.06 -10.25 7.85
N ARG A 220 30.59 -9.01 7.83
CA ARG A 220 30.97 -8.25 9.03
C ARG A 220 29.74 -7.91 9.85
N ALA A 221 28.68 -7.44 9.18
CA ALA A 221 27.43 -7.08 9.81
C ALA A 221 26.63 -8.28 10.34
N GLY A 222 26.84 -9.48 9.79
CA GLY A 222 26.15 -10.68 10.24
C GLY A 222 24.72 -10.85 9.69
N VAL A 223 24.35 -10.15 8.59
CA VAL A 223 22.98 -10.07 8.08
C VAL A 223 22.74 -10.82 6.76
N SER A 224 23.54 -11.84 6.49
CA SER A 224 23.49 -12.54 5.19
C SER A 224 22.18 -13.29 4.91
N ASN A 225 21.35 -13.54 5.92
CA ASN A 225 20.09 -14.28 5.82
C ASN A 225 20.19 -15.61 5.04
N ARG A 226 21.28 -16.35 5.26
CA ARG A 226 21.61 -17.57 4.48
C ARG A 226 20.57 -18.66 4.58
N GLY A 227 20.37 -19.40 3.47
CA GLY A 227 19.42 -20.50 3.37
C GLY A 227 17.96 -20.05 3.30
N LYS A 228 17.73 -18.75 3.11
CA LYS A 228 16.39 -18.18 3.03
C LYS A 228 16.10 -17.66 1.62
N LEU A 229 14.82 -17.65 1.27
CA LEU A 229 14.29 -16.93 0.12
C LEU A 229 13.70 -15.63 0.64
N ALA A 230 14.53 -14.58 0.74
CA ALA A 230 14.12 -13.26 1.20
C ALA A 230 13.23 -12.60 0.14
N SER A 231 12.08 -12.11 0.54
CA SER A 231 11.15 -11.39 -0.32
C SER A 231 11.23 -9.88 -0.12
N SER A 232 10.76 -9.37 1.01
CA SER A 232 10.76 -7.95 1.36
C SER A 232 11.42 -7.72 2.71
N ALA A 233 11.87 -6.49 2.98
CA ALA A 233 12.44 -6.12 4.27
C ALA A 233 12.01 -4.72 4.70
N ALA A 234 12.10 -4.48 6.01
CA ALA A 234 11.79 -3.21 6.63
C ALA A 234 12.90 -2.83 7.62
N TRP A 235 13.39 -1.60 7.48
CA TRP A 235 14.22 -0.96 8.49
C TRP A 235 13.33 -0.26 9.50
N PHE A 236 13.52 -0.50 10.80
CA PHE A 236 12.74 0.13 11.87
C PHE A 236 13.46 0.01 13.21
N ASP A 237 13.10 0.84 14.17
CA ASP A 237 13.69 0.87 15.50
C ASP A 237 12.70 0.20 16.47
N TYR A 238 12.81 -1.13 16.64
CA TYR A 238 11.80 -1.89 17.40
C TYR A 238 12.00 -1.77 18.92
N ASP A 239 13.22 -1.49 19.41
CA ASP A 239 13.52 -1.39 20.83
C ASP A 239 13.72 0.08 21.31
N ARG A 240 13.50 1.06 20.40
CA ARG A 240 13.56 2.51 20.61
C ARG A 240 14.93 2.98 21.14
N ASP A 241 15.99 2.33 20.69
CA ASP A 241 17.36 2.70 21.06
C ASP A 241 17.97 3.75 20.11
N GLY A 242 17.23 4.19 19.10
CA GLY A 242 17.63 5.22 18.14
C GLY A 242 18.43 4.68 16.96
N ARG A 243 18.45 3.37 16.73
CA ARG A 243 19.12 2.72 15.61
C ARG A 243 18.12 1.91 14.80
N LEU A 244 18.35 1.81 13.50
CA LEU A 244 17.52 0.99 12.64
C LEU A 244 17.92 -0.48 12.76
N ASP A 245 16.95 -1.32 13.14
CA ASP A 245 16.96 -2.76 13.09
C ASP A 245 16.41 -3.24 11.75
N LEU A 246 16.53 -4.54 11.44
CA LEU A 246 16.13 -5.09 10.16
C LEU A 246 15.19 -6.28 10.31
N ALA A 247 13.95 -6.15 9.85
CA ALA A 247 13.04 -7.27 9.66
C ALA A 247 13.01 -7.73 8.20
N ILE A 248 13.06 -9.05 7.96
CA ILE A 248 13.00 -9.66 6.63
C ILE A 248 11.86 -10.67 6.57
N ALA A 249 10.93 -10.48 5.64
CA ALA A 249 9.96 -11.49 5.26
C ALA A 249 10.66 -12.55 4.39
N ASN A 250 10.49 -13.81 4.75
CA ASN A 250 11.03 -14.94 4.02
C ASN A 250 9.88 -15.80 3.47
N TYR A 251 10.05 -16.32 2.26
CA TYR A 251 8.98 -17.02 1.57
C TYR A 251 8.91 -18.50 1.94
N VAL A 252 9.47 -19.37 1.12
CA VAL A 252 9.40 -20.82 1.32
C VAL A 252 10.77 -21.48 1.17
N ALA A 253 10.95 -22.65 1.78
CA ALA A 253 12.17 -23.45 1.71
C ALA A 253 12.25 -24.20 0.36
N TRP A 254 12.23 -23.45 -0.74
CA TRP A 254 12.45 -23.96 -2.08
C TRP A 254 13.94 -24.01 -2.40
N SER A 255 14.35 -25.01 -3.20
CA SER A 255 15.67 -25.10 -3.83
C SER A 255 15.57 -25.88 -5.14
N PRO A 256 16.59 -25.80 -6.02
CA PRO A 256 16.63 -26.64 -7.23
C PRO A 256 16.56 -28.14 -6.96
N ASP A 257 16.97 -28.58 -5.75
CA ASP A 257 16.99 -29.99 -5.38
C ASP A 257 15.62 -30.54 -4.95
N ASN A 258 14.72 -29.65 -4.47
CA ASN A 258 13.36 -30.01 -4.10
C ASN A 258 12.30 -29.47 -5.08
N ASN A 259 12.73 -29.01 -6.28
CA ASN A 259 11.81 -28.56 -7.31
C ASN A 259 11.00 -29.75 -7.84
N ILE A 260 9.68 -29.60 -7.93
CA ILE A 260 8.75 -30.64 -8.33
C ILE A 260 7.96 -30.21 -9.59
N TRP A 261 7.29 -31.15 -10.22
CA TRP A 261 6.34 -30.85 -11.29
C TRP A 261 5.06 -30.29 -10.70
N CYS A 262 4.57 -29.17 -11.26
CA CYS A 262 3.26 -28.61 -10.98
C CYS A 262 2.52 -28.29 -12.29
N GLY A 263 1.19 -28.33 -12.27
CA GLY A 263 0.35 -28.25 -13.46
C GLY A 263 -0.05 -29.62 -13.99
N ASP A 264 -0.78 -29.66 -15.12
CA ASP A 264 -1.20 -30.89 -15.77
C ASP A 264 -0.02 -31.63 -16.40
N GLU A 265 -0.03 -32.96 -16.38
CA GLU A 265 0.98 -33.81 -17.03
C GLU A 265 0.78 -33.86 -18.55
N LYS A 266 0.74 -32.69 -19.21
CA LYS A 266 0.60 -32.49 -20.65
C LYS A 266 1.69 -31.55 -21.17
N PRO A 267 2.15 -31.68 -22.43
CA PRO A 267 3.10 -30.74 -23.01
C PRO A 267 2.57 -29.28 -22.92
N GLY A 268 3.42 -28.37 -22.40
CA GLY A 268 3.09 -26.95 -22.24
C GLY A 268 2.32 -26.59 -20.96
N TYR A 269 1.85 -27.56 -20.18
CA TYR A 269 1.04 -27.33 -18.97
C TYR A 269 1.86 -27.34 -17.67
N ARG A 270 3.18 -27.42 -17.73
CA ARG A 270 4.01 -27.23 -16.53
C ARG A 270 3.93 -25.77 -16.07
N GLY A 271 3.55 -25.55 -14.82
CA GLY A 271 3.46 -24.25 -14.18
C GLY A 271 4.38 -24.12 -12.97
N TYR A 272 4.47 -22.92 -12.41
CA TYR A 272 5.10 -22.69 -11.13
C TYR A 272 4.26 -23.28 -10.00
N CYS A 273 4.93 -23.78 -8.98
CA CYS A 273 4.26 -24.48 -7.89
C CYS A 273 3.63 -23.51 -6.88
N HIS A 274 2.46 -23.86 -6.39
CA HIS A 274 1.83 -23.17 -5.27
C HIS A 274 2.72 -23.27 -4.00
N PRO A 275 2.84 -22.21 -3.16
CA PRO A 275 3.75 -22.16 -2.02
C PRO A 275 3.55 -23.29 -1.02
N ASN A 276 2.32 -23.76 -0.81
CA ASN A 276 1.99 -24.86 0.10
C ASN A 276 2.57 -26.24 -0.32
N LYS A 277 3.24 -26.32 -1.47
CA LYS A 277 4.06 -27.48 -1.85
C LYS A 277 5.42 -27.50 -1.13
N PHE A 278 5.81 -26.40 -0.53
CA PHE A 278 7.08 -26.22 0.17
C PHE A 278 6.80 -25.79 1.62
N ARG A 279 7.79 -26.02 2.49
CA ARG A 279 7.68 -25.55 3.87
C ARG A 279 7.87 -24.03 3.91
N GLY A 280 6.98 -23.31 4.57
CA GLY A 280 7.16 -21.89 4.86
C GLY A 280 8.43 -21.60 5.65
N GLN A 281 9.00 -20.42 5.49
CA GLN A 281 10.17 -19.96 6.23
C GLN A 281 9.77 -18.98 7.33
N LYS A 282 10.56 -18.94 8.41
CA LYS A 282 10.40 -17.96 9.48
C LYS A 282 10.83 -16.59 9.00
N PRO A 283 10.13 -15.49 9.35
CA PRO A 283 10.68 -14.16 9.22
C PRO A 283 12.00 -14.05 9.99
N THR A 284 12.84 -13.10 9.66
CA THR A 284 14.10 -12.86 10.37
C THR A 284 14.09 -11.46 10.97
N LEU A 285 14.55 -11.33 12.23
CA LEU A 285 14.74 -10.05 12.89
C LEU A 285 16.18 -9.91 13.36
N TYR A 286 16.86 -8.88 12.90
CA TYR A 286 18.22 -8.51 13.27
C TYR A 286 18.20 -7.23 14.09
N ARG A 287 18.77 -7.28 15.31
CA ARG A 287 18.97 -6.13 16.18
C ARG A 287 20.31 -5.46 15.84
N ASN A 288 20.29 -4.15 15.68
CA ASN A 288 21.49 -3.35 15.44
C ASN A 288 22.28 -3.13 16.74
N ASN A 289 23.55 -3.52 16.76
CA ASN A 289 24.42 -3.39 17.95
C ASN A 289 25.05 -1.99 18.07
N GLY A 290 24.92 -1.11 17.06
CA GLY A 290 25.50 0.23 17.03
C GLY A 290 27.00 0.31 16.72
N ASP A 291 27.62 -0.80 16.36
CA ASP A 291 29.05 -0.91 15.97
C ASP A 291 29.23 -1.39 14.51
N GLY A 292 28.16 -1.33 13.73
CA GLY A 292 28.08 -1.82 12.35
C GLY A 292 27.88 -3.33 12.24
N THR A 293 27.53 -3.99 13.36
CA THR A 293 27.12 -5.41 13.39
C THR A 293 25.69 -5.57 13.88
N PHE A 294 25.10 -6.72 13.60
CA PHE A 294 23.75 -7.06 14.02
C PHE A 294 23.73 -8.40 14.75
N THR A 295 22.79 -8.54 15.67
CA THR A 295 22.49 -9.80 16.36
C THR A 295 21.19 -10.36 15.82
N ASP A 296 21.19 -11.63 15.36
CA ASP A 296 19.95 -12.34 15.01
C ASP A 296 19.14 -12.62 16.30
N VAL A 297 18.03 -11.89 16.44
CA VAL A 297 17.11 -12.00 17.58
C VAL A 297 15.81 -12.70 17.20
N THR A 298 15.77 -13.35 16.06
CA THR A 298 14.55 -14.00 15.51
C THR A 298 13.84 -14.89 16.52
N GLU A 299 14.57 -15.75 17.22
CA GLU A 299 13.98 -16.68 18.20
C GLU A 299 13.68 -15.98 19.55
N THR A 300 14.57 -15.13 20.03
CA THR A 300 14.41 -14.44 21.31
C THR A 300 13.29 -13.39 21.27
N SER A 301 13.10 -12.74 20.13
CA SER A 301 11.99 -11.80 19.88
C SER A 301 10.65 -12.49 19.66
N LYS A 302 10.62 -13.82 19.51
CA LYS A 302 9.45 -14.65 19.19
C LYS A 302 8.87 -14.44 17.77
N VAL A 303 9.41 -13.53 16.97
CA VAL A 303 9.05 -13.38 15.54
C VAL A 303 9.26 -14.71 14.81
N GLY A 304 10.31 -15.45 15.17
CA GLY A 304 10.60 -16.78 14.64
C GLY A 304 9.70 -17.93 15.16
N ALA A 305 8.73 -17.67 16.03
CA ALA A 305 7.82 -18.72 16.52
C ALA A 305 6.92 -19.28 15.39
N HIS A 306 6.68 -18.50 14.34
CA HIS A 306 5.80 -18.83 13.24
C HIS A 306 6.57 -18.87 11.91
N ALA A 307 6.32 -19.88 11.09
CA ALA A 307 6.84 -19.98 9.74
C ALA A 307 5.68 -19.90 8.75
N SER A 308 5.86 -19.12 7.68
CA SER A 308 4.85 -18.93 6.65
C SER A 308 5.50 -18.65 5.29
N SER A 309 4.72 -18.21 4.33
CA SER A 309 5.13 -17.78 3.00
C SER A 309 5.07 -16.26 2.90
N GLY A 310 5.92 -15.55 3.69
CA GLY A 310 5.90 -14.09 3.78
C GLY A 310 6.40 -13.41 2.50
N LEU A 311 5.65 -12.42 2.02
CA LEU A 311 5.99 -11.64 0.82
C LEU A 311 6.10 -10.14 1.11
N GLY A 312 5.01 -9.42 1.26
CA GLY A 312 5.00 -8.01 1.64
C GLY A 312 5.23 -7.80 3.13
N ILE A 313 5.92 -6.73 3.50
CA ILE A 313 6.14 -6.33 4.90
C ILE A 313 5.93 -4.83 5.05
N VAL A 314 5.28 -4.41 6.12
CA VAL A 314 5.18 -3.01 6.55
C VAL A 314 5.35 -2.92 8.06
N THR A 315 6.11 -1.93 8.52
CA THR A 315 6.23 -1.63 9.97
C THR A 315 5.58 -0.30 10.27
N PHE A 316 4.72 -0.28 11.27
CA PHE A 316 3.99 0.90 11.73
C PHE A 316 3.46 0.68 13.15
N ASP A 317 3.11 1.75 13.85
CA ASP A 317 2.48 1.74 15.17
C ASP A 317 0.95 1.65 14.96
N PHE A 318 0.41 0.40 14.95
CA PHE A 318 -1.00 0.20 14.56
C PHE A 318 -1.99 0.52 15.68
N ASP A 319 -1.57 0.47 16.96
CA ASP A 319 -2.41 0.71 18.13
C ASP A 319 -2.07 2.01 18.89
N HIS A 320 -1.20 2.83 18.29
CA HIS A 320 -0.78 4.15 18.79
C HIS A 320 -0.13 4.13 20.18
N ASP A 321 0.50 3.01 20.56
CA ASP A 321 1.22 2.90 21.83
C ASP A 321 2.65 3.50 21.79
N GLY A 322 3.10 3.92 20.62
CA GLY A 322 4.39 4.55 20.37
C GLY A 322 5.51 3.57 20.04
N TRP A 323 5.21 2.28 19.88
CA TRP A 323 6.15 1.25 19.47
C TRP A 323 5.77 0.74 18.07
N GLN A 324 6.76 0.34 17.29
CA GLN A 324 6.50 -0.16 15.96
C GLN A 324 6.20 -1.66 15.96
N ASP A 325 5.18 -2.03 15.22
CA ASP A 325 4.73 -3.39 14.99
C ASP A 325 5.13 -3.85 13.59
N ILE A 326 4.98 -5.15 13.30
CA ILE A 326 5.32 -5.74 12.02
C ILE A 326 4.08 -6.41 11.43
N PHE A 327 3.64 -5.98 10.27
CA PHE A 327 2.66 -6.71 9.47
C PHE A 327 3.34 -7.40 8.29
N ILE A 328 3.01 -8.69 8.05
CA ILE A 328 3.51 -9.48 6.93
C ILE A 328 2.32 -10.11 6.18
N ALA A 329 2.20 -9.77 4.90
CA ALA A 329 1.30 -10.45 3.98
C ALA A 329 1.88 -11.81 3.60
N ASN A 330 1.10 -12.88 3.78
CA ASN A 330 1.51 -14.25 3.53
C ASN A 330 0.76 -14.85 2.35
N ASP A 331 1.49 -15.46 1.42
CA ASP A 331 0.91 -16.13 0.26
C ASP A 331 0.23 -17.44 0.65
N ALA A 332 -1.09 -17.51 0.43
CA ALA A 332 -1.95 -18.66 0.70
C ALA A 332 -1.90 -19.19 2.17
N ASN A 333 -1.51 -18.34 3.09
CA ASN A 333 -1.46 -18.61 4.53
C ASN A 333 -1.97 -17.38 5.30
N PRO A 334 -2.43 -17.54 6.58
CA PRO A 334 -2.84 -16.39 7.37
C PRO A 334 -1.73 -15.33 7.46
N ASN A 335 -2.09 -14.06 7.31
CA ASN A 335 -1.16 -12.94 7.50
C ASN A 335 -0.67 -12.89 8.94
N PHE A 336 0.48 -12.24 9.16
CA PHE A 336 0.99 -12.00 10.50
C PHE A 336 0.87 -10.51 10.88
N LEU A 337 0.47 -10.27 12.14
CA LEU A 337 0.59 -8.99 12.83
C LEU A 337 1.33 -9.23 14.14
N PHE A 338 2.60 -8.91 14.17
CA PHE A 338 3.44 -9.00 15.36
C PHE A 338 3.36 -7.69 16.13
N ARG A 339 2.61 -7.69 17.23
CA ARG A 339 2.54 -6.58 18.16
C ARG A 339 3.78 -6.55 19.04
N ASN A 340 4.40 -5.39 19.17
CA ASN A 340 5.54 -5.16 20.05
C ASN A 340 5.12 -5.20 21.53
N ASN A 341 5.79 -6.01 22.34
CA ASN A 341 5.49 -6.15 23.78
C ASN A 341 6.31 -5.18 24.66
N HIS A 342 7.12 -4.29 24.11
CA HIS A 342 7.99 -3.31 24.78
C HIS A 342 9.13 -3.93 25.63
N ASP A 343 9.38 -5.21 25.49
CA ASP A 343 10.43 -5.96 26.22
C ASP A 343 11.44 -6.64 25.27
N GLY A 344 11.43 -6.25 23.99
CA GLY A 344 12.24 -6.84 22.93
C GLY A 344 11.61 -8.09 22.32
N SER A 345 10.39 -8.45 22.70
CA SER A 345 9.63 -9.54 22.13
C SER A 345 8.34 -9.06 21.45
N PHE A 346 7.77 -9.94 20.61
CA PHE A 346 6.52 -9.70 19.90
C PHE A 346 5.48 -10.78 20.21
N SER A 347 4.21 -10.41 20.07
CA SER A 347 3.07 -11.32 20.08
C SER A 347 2.41 -11.33 18.71
N GLU A 348 2.23 -12.51 18.12
CA GLU A 348 1.47 -12.64 16.87
C GLU A 348 -0.04 -12.59 17.20
N ILE A 349 -0.74 -11.58 16.68
CA ILE A 349 -2.13 -11.29 17.03
C ILE A 349 -3.06 -11.11 15.81
N ALA A 350 -2.61 -11.39 14.58
CA ALA A 350 -3.39 -11.09 13.38
C ALA A 350 -4.80 -11.68 13.39
N LEU A 351 -4.96 -12.91 13.90
CA LEU A 351 -6.27 -13.53 14.01
C LEU A 351 -7.17 -12.81 15.02
N GLN A 352 -6.61 -12.38 16.15
CA GLN A 352 -7.34 -11.64 17.19
C GLN A 352 -7.70 -10.23 16.70
N ALA A 353 -6.79 -9.60 15.94
CA ALA A 353 -6.98 -8.30 15.36
C ALA A 353 -7.89 -8.29 14.11
N GLY A 354 -8.31 -9.46 13.59
CA GLY A 354 -9.22 -9.55 12.45
C GLY A 354 -8.57 -9.28 11.09
N ILE A 355 -7.23 -9.40 10.97
CA ILE A 355 -6.47 -9.12 9.72
C ILE A 355 -5.72 -10.34 9.16
N ALA A 356 -5.84 -11.51 9.82
CA ALA A 356 -5.15 -12.72 9.40
C ALA A 356 -5.70 -13.34 8.12
N VAL A 357 -7.02 -13.26 7.93
CA VAL A 357 -7.78 -13.95 6.87
C VAL A 357 -8.91 -13.04 6.39
N SER A 358 -9.51 -13.36 5.23
CA SER A 358 -10.69 -12.67 4.71
C SER A 358 -11.91 -12.78 5.66
N GLU A 359 -12.95 -12.00 5.42
CA GLU A 359 -14.22 -12.07 6.18
C GLU A 359 -14.87 -13.47 6.15
N ASP A 360 -14.61 -14.26 5.12
CA ASP A 360 -15.05 -15.66 4.99
C ASP A 360 -14.14 -16.66 5.74
N GLY A 361 -13.11 -16.19 6.43
CA GLY A 361 -12.13 -17.02 7.15
C GLY A 361 -11.14 -17.76 6.24
N LYS A 362 -10.97 -17.31 4.98
CA LYS A 362 -10.03 -17.89 4.02
C LYS A 362 -8.69 -17.17 4.10
N ALA A 363 -7.60 -17.93 4.17
CA ALA A 363 -6.27 -17.43 3.90
C ALA A 363 -6.09 -17.28 2.38
N GLU A 364 -5.77 -16.09 1.93
CA GLU A 364 -5.60 -15.74 0.51
C GLU A 364 -4.11 -15.50 0.20
N ALA A 365 -3.77 -15.40 -1.07
CA ALA A 365 -2.40 -15.24 -1.55
C ALA A 365 -1.92 -13.78 -1.38
N GLY A 366 -1.60 -13.38 -0.14
CA GLY A 366 -1.13 -12.03 0.17
C GLY A 366 0.25 -11.75 -0.43
N MET A 367 0.34 -10.72 -1.29
CA MET A 367 1.56 -10.33 -2.01
C MET A 367 2.17 -9.05 -1.45
N GLY A 368 1.83 -7.89 -1.99
CA GLY A 368 2.24 -6.58 -1.50
C GLY A 368 1.30 -6.04 -0.45
N THR A 369 1.80 -5.14 0.40
CA THR A 369 1.00 -4.48 1.43
C THR A 369 1.48 -3.05 1.66
N ASP A 370 0.56 -2.15 1.98
CA ASP A 370 0.85 -0.78 2.43
C ASP A 370 -0.14 -0.38 3.52
N ALA A 371 0.22 0.65 4.30
CA ALA A 371 -0.63 1.19 5.36
C ALA A 371 -0.76 2.71 5.24
N ALA A 372 -2.00 3.24 5.29
CA ALA A 372 -2.29 4.68 5.30
C ALA A 372 -3.67 4.95 5.90
N ASP A 373 -3.88 6.19 6.35
CA ASP A 373 -5.19 6.68 6.79
C ASP A 373 -6.05 7.03 5.57
N ILE A 374 -7.05 6.17 5.26
CA ILE A 374 -7.89 6.32 4.06
C ILE A 374 -9.18 7.12 4.30
N ASP A 375 -9.58 7.31 5.55
CA ASP A 375 -10.84 7.95 5.91
C ASP A 375 -10.69 9.22 6.78
N GLY A 376 -9.43 9.61 7.08
CA GLY A 376 -9.08 10.84 7.82
C GLY A 376 -9.30 10.72 9.33
N ASN A 377 -9.35 9.49 9.86
CA ASN A 377 -9.57 9.23 11.28
C ASN A 377 -8.29 9.27 12.13
N GLY A 378 -7.13 9.30 11.49
CA GLY A 378 -5.80 9.34 12.10
C GLY A 378 -5.18 7.99 12.38
N TRP A 379 -5.85 6.87 12.06
CA TRP A 379 -5.37 5.51 12.21
C TRP A 379 -5.02 4.92 10.85
N LEU A 380 -3.92 4.16 10.78
CA LEU A 380 -3.50 3.59 9.52
C LEU A 380 -4.26 2.30 9.23
N ASP A 381 -4.88 2.26 8.06
CA ASP A 381 -5.56 1.12 7.46
C ASP A 381 -4.57 0.31 6.61
N VAL A 382 -4.86 -0.96 6.36
CA VAL A 382 -3.94 -1.86 5.64
C VAL A 382 -4.58 -2.33 4.33
N PHE A 383 -3.84 -2.18 3.24
CA PHE A 383 -4.17 -2.72 1.92
C PHE A 383 -3.25 -3.87 1.55
N ILE A 384 -3.81 -4.95 0.98
CA ILE A 384 -3.07 -6.15 0.57
C ILE A 384 -3.51 -6.55 -0.84
N THR A 385 -2.57 -6.78 -1.74
CA THR A 385 -2.84 -7.35 -3.06
C THR A 385 -2.83 -8.87 -3.03
N HIS A 386 -3.67 -9.49 -3.86
CA HIS A 386 -3.84 -10.94 -3.96
C HIS A 386 -3.81 -11.41 -5.42
N LEU A 387 -3.82 -12.72 -5.64
CA LEU A 387 -3.91 -13.31 -6.98
C LEU A 387 -5.31 -13.15 -7.59
N ASP A 388 -5.42 -13.44 -8.90
CA ASP A 388 -6.70 -13.56 -9.59
C ASP A 388 -7.62 -14.60 -8.93
N LEU A 389 -8.93 -14.41 -9.07
CA LEU A 389 -9.99 -15.16 -8.38
C LEU A 389 -10.00 -15.00 -6.84
N GLU A 390 -9.20 -14.08 -6.33
CA GLU A 390 -9.22 -13.55 -4.97
C GLU A 390 -9.43 -12.02 -5.03
N HIS A 391 -9.65 -11.37 -3.90
CA HIS A 391 -9.89 -9.93 -3.86
C HIS A 391 -8.70 -9.24 -3.20
N ALA A 392 -8.20 -8.15 -3.77
CA ALA A 392 -7.32 -7.27 -2.99
C ALA A 392 -8.09 -6.77 -1.77
N ARG A 393 -7.48 -6.92 -0.58
CA ARG A 393 -8.15 -6.65 0.69
C ARG A 393 -7.80 -5.29 1.25
N LEU A 394 -8.82 -4.63 1.80
CA LEU A 394 -8.69 -3.38 2.53
C LEU A 394 -9.24 -3.56 3.94
N TYR A 395 -8.36 -3.45 4.93
CA TYR A 395 -8.68 -3.58 6.34
C TYR A 395 -8.64 -2.21 7.00
N ARG A 396 -9.80 -1.75 7.51
CA ARG A 396 -9.92 -0.50 8.26
C ARG A 396 -9.55 -0.72 9.72
N ASN A 397 -8.68 0.13 10.26
CA ASN A 397 -8.32 0.15 11.66
C ASN A 397 -9.46 0.75 12.51
N LEU A 398 -9.96 0.02 13.50
CA LEU A 398 -11.07 0.43 14.35
C LEU A 398 -10.64 1.21 15.60
N SER A 399 -9.36 1.54 15.74
CA SER A 399 -8.77 2.28 16.88
C SER A 399 -8.88 1.58 18.25
N ASP A 400 -9.25 0.32 18.27
CA ASP A 400 -9.36 -0.51 19.49
C ASP A 400 -8.42 -1.73 19.47
N GLY A 401 -7.44 -1.73 18.56
CA GLY A 401 -6.51 -2.84 18.34
C GLY A 401 -7.04 -3.91 17.39
N SER A 402 -8.15 -3.64 16.69
CA SER A 402 -8.74 -4.54 15.71
C SER A 402 -8.94 -3.88 14.35
N PHE A 403 -9.16 -4.71 13.32
CA PHE A 403 -9.41 -4.30 11.95
C PHE A 403 -10.73 -4.89 11.43
N GLU A 404 -11.37 -4.17 10.52
CA GLU A 404 -12.56 -4.61 9.79
C GLU A 404 -12.24 -4.72 8.29
N ASP A 405 -12.56 -5.87 7.68
CA ASP A 405 -12.49 -6.01 6.21
C ASP A 405 -13.59 -5.15 5.56
N VAL A 406 -13.18 -4.05 4.93
CA VAL A 406 -14.08 -3.11 4.25
C VAL A 406 -14.01 -3.23 2.72
N THR A 407 -13.37 -4.26 2.18
CA THR A 407 -13.08 -4.47 0.76
C THR A 407 -14.31 -4.24 -0.14
N PHE A 408 -15.44 -4.84 0.18
CA PHE A 408 -16.65 -4.69 -0.62
C PHE A 408 -17.36 -3.36 -0.38
N ALA A 409 -17.37 -2.86 0.87
CA ALA A 409 -17.89 -1.55 1.20
C ALA A 409 -17.11 -0.44 0.50
N ALA A 410 -15.79 -0.59 0.39
CA ALA A 410 -14.88 0.30 -0.32
C ALA A 410 -14.95 0.19 -1.86
N LYS A 411 -15.75 -0.73 -2.42
CA LYS A 411 -15.90 -1.03 -3.86
C LYS A 411 -14.67 -1.65 -4.54
N LEU A 412 -13.73 -2.18 -3.79
CA LEU A 412 -12.53 -2.83 -4.34
C LEU A 412 -12.78 -4.30 -4.72
N GLY A 413 -13.68 -5.01 -4.06
CA GLY A 413 -13.85 -6.44 -4.18
C GLY A 413 -13.92 -6.94 -5.63
N TYR A 414 -15.03 -6.70 -6.33
CA TYR A 414 -15.18 -7.16 -7.72
C TYR A 414 -14.25 -6.45 -8.71
N ALA A 415 -13.77 -5.25 -8.36
CA ALA A 415 -12.90 -4.47 -9.24
C ALA A 415 -11.50 -5.07 -9.36
N THR A 416 -11.04 -5.82 -8.35
CA THR A 416 -9.70 -6.43 -8.30
C THR A 416 -9.67 -7.91 -8.61
N PHE A 417 -10.82 -8.60 -8.58
CA PHE A 417 -10.98 -10.06 -8.65
C PHE A 417 -10.29 -10.78 -9.81
N ARG A 418 -10.08 -10.10 -10.95
CA ARG A 418 -9.50 -10.69 -12.17
C ARG A 418 -8.02 -10.39 -12.36
N TYR A 419 -7.37 -9.80 -11.39
CA TYR A 419 -5.99 -9.34 -11.50
C TYR A 419 -5.12 -9.94 -10.42
N SER A 420 -3.91 -10.32 -10.82
CA SER A 420 -2.87 -10.80 -9.90
C SER A 420 -2.01 -9.63 -9.46
N GLY A 421 -2.34 -9.04 -8.30
CA GLY A 421 -1.68 -7.87 -7.76
C GLY A 421 -0.41 -8.22 -7.00
N PHE A 422 0.67 -7.44 -7.21
CA PHE A 422 1.92 -7.51 -6.46
C PHE A 422 2.24 -6.19 -5.78
N GLY A 423 2.79 -5.21 -6.49
CA GLY A 423 3.05 -3.89 -5.89
C GLY A 423 1.75 -3.24 -5.41
N ALA A 424 1.72 -2.85 -4.14
CA ALA A 424 0.59 -2.24 -3.46
C ALA A 424 1.02 -0.89 -2.90
N LEU A 425 0.37 0.20 -3.31
CA LEU A 425 0.72 1.55 -2.85
C LEU A 425 -0.53 2.32 -2.46
N PHE A 426 -0.45 3.01 -1.33
CA PHE A 426 -1.26 4.19 -1.10
C PHE A 426 -0.51 5.42 -1.63
N ILE A 427 -1.19 6.23 -2.42
CA ILE A 427 -0.64 7.38 -3.12
C ILE A 427 -1.74 8.46 -3.24
N ASP A 428 -1.39 9.72 -3.04
CA ASP A 428 -2.28 10.86 -3.34
C ASP A 428 -1.81 11.45 -4.67
N TYR A 429 -2.33 10.90 -5.80
CA TYR A 429 -1.79 11.23 -7.13
C TYR A 429 -2.30 12.56 -7.67
N ASP A 430 -3.42 13.07 -7.16
CA ASP A 430 -4.02 14.34 -7.58
C ASP A 430 -3.91 15.45 -6.52
N ASN A 431 -3.18 15.18 -5.43
CA ASN A 431 -2.96 16.10 -4.31
C ASN A 431 -4.25 16.63 -3.68
N ASP A 432 -5.35 15.83 -3.70
CA ASP A 432 -6.62 16.24 -3.12
C ASP A 432 -6.71 16.00 -1.60
N GLY A 433 -5.71 15.35 -1.02
CA GLY A 433 -5.58 15.02 0.40
C GLY A 433 -6.14 13.65 0.77
N ALA A 434 -6.75 12.91 -0.16
CA ALA A 434 -7.22 11.55 0.05
C ALA A 434 -6.20 10.53 -0.47
N ARG A 435 -6.02 9.42 0.23
CA ARG A 435 -5.11 8.36 -0.20
C ARG A 435 -5.78 7.45 -1.21
N ASP A 436 -5.27 7.45 -2.44
CA ASP A 436 -5.64 6.58 -3.54
C ASP A 436 -4.88 5.26 -3.49
N ILE A 437 -5.26 4.29 -4.34
CA ILE A 437 -4.59 3.00 -4.44
C ILE A 437 -4.02 2.79 -5.84
N PHE A 438 -2.74 2.41 -5.92
CA PHE A 438 -2.10 1.88 -7.11
C PHE A 438 -1.77 0.40 -6.94
N MET A 439 -2.01 -0.40 -7.97
CA MET A 439 -1.68 -1.82 -8.03
C MET A 439 -0.82 -2.13 -9.26
N ALA A 440 0.34 -2.73 -9.04
CA ALA A 440 1.16 -3.32 -10.09
C ALA A 440 0.78 -4.79 -10.27
N ASN A 441 0.30 -5.18 -11.45
CA ASN A 441 -0.29 -6.48 -11.71
C ASN A 441 0.52 -7.28 -12.73
N GLY A 442 0.40 -8.60 -12.64
CA GLY A 442 0.98 -9.55 -13.58
C GLY A 442 0.94 -10.97 -13.03
N HIS A 443 0.37 -11.90 -13.79
CA HIS A 443 0.14 -13.27 -13.33
C HIS A 443 1.45 -14.02 -13.03
N ILE A 444 1.38 -15.08 -12.21
CA ILE A 444 2.53 -15.94 -11.88
C ILE A 444 2.80 -16.99 -12.93
N LEU A 445 1.77 -17.49 -13.62
CA LEU A 445 1.87 -18.55 -14.63
C LEU A 445 1.97 -17.94 -16.02
N ASP A 446 3.09 -18.14 -16.71
CA ASP A 446 3.32 -17.68 -18.08
C ASP A 446 2.51 -18.44 -19.14
N ASN A 447 1.77 -19.45 -18.72
CA ASN A 447 0.88 -20.26 -19.54
C ASN A 447 -0.57 -20.27 -19.00
N ILE A 448 -0.96 -19.26 -18.25
CA ILE A 448 -2.28 -19.18 -17.59
C ILE A 448 -3.45 -19.30 -18.59
N GLU A 449 -3.28 -18.80 -19.79
CA GLU A 449 -4.31 -18.85 -20.84
C GLU A 449 -4.69 -20.29 -21.23
N LEU A 450 -3.84 -21.29 -20.94
CA LEU A 450 -4.14 -22.71 -21.12
C LEU A 450 -5.13 -23.25 -20.07
N TYR A 451 -5.23 -22.57 -18.91
CA TYR A 451 -6.11 -22.95 -17.81
C TYR A 451 -7.35 -22.05 -17.75
N HIS A 452 -7.17 -20.75 -17.98
CA HIS A 452 -8.21 -19.70 -17.90
C HIS A 452 -8.10 -18.79 -19.11
N ALA A 453 -8.93 -19.01 -20.12
CA ALA A 453 -8.85 -18.31 -21.42
C ALA A 453 -9.05 -16.78 -21.32
N GLU A 454 -9.69 -16.30 -20.25
CA GLU A 454 -9.93 -14.88 -19.97
C GLU A 454 -8.82 -14.20 -19.15
N THR A 455 -7.92 -14.97 -18.49
CA THR A 455 -6.79 -14.44 -17.72
C THR A 455 -5.57 -14.28 -18.62
N ARG A 456 -4.72 -13.31 -18.35
CA ARG A 456 -3.49 -13.03 -19.11
C ARG A 456 -2.27 -13.07 -18.20
N TYR A 457 -1.12 -13.47 -18.76
CA TYR A 457 0.16 -13.42 -18.04
C TYR A 457 0.60 -11.98 -17.78
N ALA A 458 0.57 -11.14 -18.81
CA ALA A 458 0.82 -9.71 -18.68
C ALA A 458 -0.51 -8.97 -18.44
N GLU A 459 -0.54 -8.15 -17.41
CA GLU A 459 -1.72 -7.43 -16.94
C GLU A 459 -1.48 -5.92 -16.91
N PRO A 460 -2.53 -5.07 -17.07
CA PRO A 460 -2.41 -3.63 -16.87
C PRO A 460 -2.26 -3.30 -15.37
N LYS A 461 -1.71 -2.12 -15.07
CA LYS A 461 -1.75 -1.56 -13.72
C LYS A 461 -3.14 -1.01 -13.44
N LEU A 462 -3.51 -0.99 -12.16
CA LEU A 462 -4.79 -0.44 -11.74
C LEU A 462 -4.57 0.76 -10.83
N PHE A 463 -5.45 1.73 -10.99
CA PHE A 463 -5.52 2.92 -10.16
C PHE A 463 -6.94 3.12 -9.64
N TYR A 464 -7.08 3.28 -8.33
CA TYR A 464 -8.36 3.51 -7.68
C TYR A 464 -8.31 4.83 -6.92
N ARG A 465 -9.12 5.80 -7.37
CA ARG A 465 -9.27 7.08 -6.70
C ARG A 465 -10.13 6.94 -5.46
N ASN A 466 -9.67 7.45 -4.34
CA ASN A 466 -10.48 7.61 -3.13
C ASN A 466 -11.43 8.82 -3.31
N THR A 467 -12.72 8.55 -3.32
CA THR A 467 -13.75 9.60 -3.46
C THR A 467 -14.10 10.28 -2.13
N GLY A 468 -13.31 10.02 -1.09
CA GLY A 468 -13.49 10.42 0.29
C GLY A 468 -14.03 9.28 1.16
N ARG A 469 -13.56 9.21 2.40
CA ARG A 469 -13.97 8.23 3.42
C ARG A 469 -13.76 6.77 3.03
N GLY A 470 -12.69 6.46 2.30
CA GLY A 470 -12.33 5.09 1.93
C GLY A 470 -13.24 4.42 0.92
N ILE A 471 -13.91 5.19 0.05
CA ILE A 471 -14.70 4.67 -1.08
C ILE A 471 -13.93 4.92 -2.38
N PHE A 472 -13.67 3.87 -3.14
CA PHE A 472 -12.79 3.93 -4.30
C PHE A 472 -13.56 3.81 -5.64
N GLU A 473 -13.04 4.50 -6.66
CA GLU A 473 -13.47 4.42 -8.06
C GLU A 473 -12.28 4.04 -8.94
N ASN A 474 -12.45 3.04 -9.81
CA ASN A 474 -11.43 2.70 -10.79
C ASN A 474 -11.29 3.84 -11.83
N VAL A 475 -10.11 4.42 -11.90
CA VAL A 475 -9.77 5.52 -12.82
C VAL A 475 -8.66 5.16 -13.79
N SER A 476 -8.24 3.90 -13.83
CA SER A 476 -7.07 3.42 -14.59
C SER A 476 -7.07 3.85 -16.04
N ASP A 477 -8.22 3.82 -16.72
CA ASP A 477 -8.36 4.18 -18.15
C ASP A 477 -8.32 5.69 -18.39
N LYS A 478 -8.44 6.50 -17.33
CA LYS A 478 -8.44 7.97 -17.40
C LYS A 478 -7.03 8.57 -17.23
N LEU A 479 -6.07 7.77 -16.76
CA LEU A 479 -4.74 8.24 -16.37
C LEU A 479 -3.66 7.98 -17.44
N GLY A 480 -4.05 7.83 -18.69
CA GLY A 480 -3.17 7.71 -19.84
C GLY A 480 -2.90 6.28 -20.33
N PRO A 481 -2.47 6.14 -21.58
CA PRO A 481 -2.30 4.83 -22.22
C PRO A 481 -1.11 4.04 -21.68
N ASP A 482 -0.07 4.70 -21.17
CA ASP A 482 1.14 4.05 -20.69
C ASP A 482 0.90 3.26 -19.41
N LEU A 483 -0.06 3.70 -18.58
CA LEU A 483 -0.53 2.98 -17.42
C LEU A 483 -1.20 1.64 -17.82
N GLN A 484 -1.93 1.64 -18.93
CA GLN A 484 -2.66 0.49 -19.45
C GLN A 484 -1.78 -0.52 -20.20
N LEU A 485 -0.50 -0.21 -20.44
CA LEU A 485 0.42 -1.12 -21.12
C LEU A 485 0.62 -2.39 -20.29
N PRO A 486 0.15 -3.58 -20.76
CA PRO A 486 0.27 -4.82 -19.99
C PRO A 486 1.73 -5.20 -19.77
N ARG A 487 2.07 -5.60 -18.55
CA ARG A 487 3.38 -6.12 -18.14
C ARG A 487 3.20 -7.21 -17.09
N VAL A 488 4.26 -7.91 -16.78
CA VAL A 488 4.31 -8.84 -15.66
C VAL A 488 4.94 -8.08 -14.49
N SER A 489 4.17 -7.17 -13.91
CA SER A 489 4.69 -6.27 -12.88
C SER A 489 4.87 -6.99 -11.55
N ARG A 490 5.83 -6.52 -10.74
CA ARG A 490 6.16 -7.05 -9.40
C ARG A 490 6.31 -5.89 -8.42
N GLY A 491 7.52 -5.40 -8.22
CA GLY A 491 7.78 -4.27 -7.35
C GLY A 491 7.17 -2.97 -7.88
N ALA A 492 6.73 -2.12 -6.96
CA ALA A 492 6.33 -0.76 -7.25
C ALA A 492 6.79 0.16 -6.11
N ALA A 493 7.38 1.30 -6.47
CA ALA A 493 7.89 2.30 -5.53
C ALA A 493 7.42 3.70 -5.93
N VAL A 494 6.98 4.49 -4.94
CA VAL A 494 6.50 5.86 -5.14
C VAL A 494 7.54 6.88 -4.69
N ALA A 495 7.65 7.99 -5.42
CA ALA A 495 8.46 9.17 -5.09
C ALA A 495 8.01 10.39 -5.89
N ASP A 496 8.32 11.59 -5.43
CA ASP A 496 8.42 12.81 -6.25
C ASP A 496 9.85 12.87 -6.80
N VAL A 497 10.05 12.30 -8.01
CA VAL A 497 11.41 12.06 -8.54
C VAL A 497 12.06 13.30 -9.13
N ASP A 498 11.28 14.30 -9.50
CA ASP A 498 11.77 15.55 -10.06
C ASP A 498 11.49 16.79 -9.19
N ASN A 499 11.01 16.56 -7.97
CA ASN A 499 10.72 17.56 -6.93
C ASN A 499 9.72 18.65 -7.41
N ASP A 500 8.72 18.25 -8.20
CA ASP A 500 7.68 19.15 -8.70
C ASP A 500 6.37 19.08 -7.90
N GLY A 501 6.27 18.10 -6.98
CA GLY A 501 5.20 17.97 -6.00
C GLY A 501 4.08 17.06 -6.42
N ASP A 502 4.22 16.34 -7.53
CA ASP A 502 3.35 15.21 -7.80
C ASP A 502 4.09 13.86 -7.66
N LEU A 503 3.35 12.85 -7.24
CA LEU A 503 3.95 11.54 -6.95
C LEU A 503 4.02 10.68 -8.20
N ASP A 504 5.23 10.20 -8.49
CA ASP A 504 5.57 9.31 -9.59
C ASP A 504 5.66 7.86 -9.13
N VAL A 505 5.58 6.92 -10.07
CA VAL A 505 5.63 5.48 -9.78
C VAL A 505 6.71 4.80 -10.62
N LEU A 506 7.66 4.17 -9.95
CA LEU A 506 8.59 3.21 -10.55
C LEU A 506 8.01 1.81 -10.41
N VAL A 507 7.86 1.09 -11.53
CA VAL A 507 7.38 -0.30 -11.57
C VAL A 507 8.45 -1.20 -12.17
N SER A 508 8.83 -2.24 -11.45
CA SER A 508 9.68 -3.29 -11.98
C SER A 508 8.84 -4.42 -12.58
N ASN A 509 9.31 -4.98 -13.69
CA ASN A 509 8.59 -5.97 -14.46
C ASN A 509 9.43 -7.24 -14.62
N ASN A 510 8.86 -8.40 -14.32
CA ASN A 510 9.53 -9.70 -14.41
C ASN A 510 9.81 -10.05 -15.88
N GLY A 511 11.09 -10.23 -16.22
CA GLY A 511 11.54 -10.54 -17.58
C GLY A 511 11.44 -9.38 -18.58
N HIS A 512 11.26 -8.12 -18.11
CA HIS A 512 11.08 -6.94 -18.96
C HIS A 512 11.83 -5.70 -18.45
N GLU A 513 11.78 -4.60 -19.23
CA GLU A 513 12.21 -3.27 -18.80
C GLU A 513 11.32 -2.79 -17.64
N PRO A 514 11.85 -2.01 -16.66
CA PRO A 514 11.02 -1.29 -15.69
C PRO A 514 10.18 -0.22 -16.39
N GLN A 515 9.25 0.39 -15.67
CA GLN A 515 8.52 1.56 -16.11
C GLN A 515 8.68 2.68 -15.07
N LEU A 516 9.25 3.80 -15.48
CA LEU A 516 9.21 5.05 -14.73
C LEU A 516 8.02 5.85 -15.26
N LEU A 517 6.94 5.86 -14.48
CA LEU A 517 5.69 6.51 -14.81
C LEU A 517 5.66 7.89 -14.12
N LEU A 518 5.98 8.95 -14.87
CA LEU A 518 5.85 10.32 -14.37
C LEU A 518 4.38 10.75 -14.39
N ASN A 519 3.95 11.32 -13.29
CA ASN A 519 2.66 11.98 -13.14
C ASN A 519 2.72 13.36 -13.80
N GLU A 520 1.93 13.60 -14.83
CA GLU A 520 1.82 14.92 -15.46
C GLU A 520 0.52 15.58 -15.02
N GLY A 521 0.60 16.47 -14.06
CA GLY A 521 -0.51 17.33 -13.65
C GLY A 521 -1.09 17.09 -12.27
N GLY A 522 -0.53 16.22 -11.45
CA GLY A 522 -0.91 16.05 -10.04
C GLY A 522 -0.65 17.32 -9.21
N ALA A 523 0.44 18.02 -9.46
CA ALA A 523 0.84 19.26 -8.78
C ALA A 523 -0.03 20.50 -9.11
N ARG A 524 -1.27 20.34 -9.56
CA ARG A 524 -2.24 21.44 -9.70
C ARG A 524 -2.85 21.83 -8.37
N ASN A 525 -3.03 20.87 -7.51
CA ASN A 525 -3.38 21.07 -6.12
C ASN A 525 -2.10 21.35 -5.33
N HIS A 526 -2.27 22.01 -4.20
CA HIS A 526 -1.16 22.29 -3.29
C HIS A 526 -0.71 21.05 -2.54
N TRP A 527 0.52 21.04 -2.10
CA TRP A 527 1.15 19.89 -1.45
C TRP A 527 2.20 20.32 -0.41
N LEU A 528 2.59 19.39 0.44
CA LEU A 528 3.72 19.49 1.34
C LEU A 528 4.46 18.16 1.38
N GLU A 529 5.78 18.19 1.25
CA GLU A 529 6.63 17.06 1.62
C GLU A 529 7.43 17.34 2.88
N VAL A 530 7.56 16.33 3.75
CA VAL A 530 8.26 16.42 5.02
C VAL A 530 9.38 15.39 5.06
N ALA A 531 10.62 15.88 4.98
CA ALA A 531 11.83 15.10 5.25
C ALA A 531 12.14 15.18 6.75
N LEU A 532 12.46 14.05 7.36
CA LEU A 532 12.70 13.91 8.78
C LEU A 532 14.18 13.62 9.05
N VAL A 533 14.74 14.26 10.09
CA VAL A 533 16.10 14.00 10.55
C VAL A 533 16.08 13.79 12.07
N GLY A 534 16.13 12.53 12.49
CA GLY A 534 16.21 12.16 13.90
C GLY A 534 17.54 12.57 14.53
N VAL A 535 17.53 12.76 15.85
CA VAL A 535 18.71 13.07 16.68
C VAL A 535 18.82 12.11 17.84
N ARG A 536 17.73 11.88 18.56
CA ARG A 536 17.59 10.83 19.58
C ARG A 536 16.85 9.62 19.02
N SER A 537 15.97 9.86 18.08
CA SER A 537 15.38 8.85 17.22
C SER A 537 16.38 8.42 16.16
N ASN A 538 16.13 7.28 15.49
CA ASN A 538 16.90 6.92 14.32
C ASN A 538 16.89 8.07 13.29
N ARG A 539 18.00 8.21 12.56
CA ARG A 539 18.22 9.39 11.72
C ARG A 539 17.17 9.54 10.60
N ASP A 540 16.68 8.45 10.05
CA ASP A 540 15.65 8.44 9.01
C ASP A 540 14.25 8.80 9.52
N GLY A 541 14.10 8.96 10.86
CA GLY A 541 12.80 9.25 11.49
C GLY A 541 11.77 8.15 11.32
N VAL A 542 12.19 6.90 11.02
CA VAL A 542 11.27 5.77 10.92
C VAL A 542 10.52 5.59 12.24
N GLY A 543 9.19 5.52 12.17
CA GLY A 543 8.30 5.51 13.33
C GLY A 543 7.73 6.86 13.71
N ALA A 544 8.27 7.97 13.19
CA ALA A 544 7.71 9.28 13.45
C ALA A 544 6.31 9.43 12.80
N ARG A 545 5.38 9.98 13.57
CA ARG A 545 4.01 10.29 13.11
C ARG A 545 3.91 11.78 12.81
N VAL A 546 3.41 12.11 11.63
CA VAL A 546 3.24 13.49 11.18
C VAL A 546 1.75 13.78 10.99
N LYS A 547 1.31 14.88 11.57
CA LYS A 547 -0.03 15.43 11.41
C LYS A 547 0.06 16.79 10.74
N VAL A 548 -0.68 16.98 9.66
CA VAL A 548 -0.81 18.25 8.95
C VAL A 548 -2.24 18.76 9.10
N VAL A 549 -2.39 20.02 9.53
CA VAL A 549 -3.69 20.70 9.67
C VAL A 549 -3.69 21.94 8.79
N SER A 550 -4.72 22.09 7.99
CA SER A 550 -4.87 23.18 7.03
C SER A 550 -6.36 23.51 6.83
N GLY A 551 -6.88 24.46 7.60
CA GLY A 551 -8.33 24.71 7.71
C GLY A 551 -9.08 23.49 8.25
N ASP A 552 -10.03 22.97 7.45
CA ASP A 552 -10.80 21.77 7.80
C ASP A 552 -10.09 20.46 7.42
N LEU A 553 -9.00 20.53 6.65
CA LEU A 553 -8.21 19.35 6.27
C LEU A 553 -7.30 18.95 7.44
N VAL A 554 -7.43 17.70 7.86
CA VAL A 554 -6.51 17.06 8.81
C VAL A 554 -6.01 15.78 8.14
N SER A 555 -4.70 15.70 7.93
CA SER A 555 -4.05 14.55 7.31
C SER A 555 -3.01 13.96 8.25
N HIS A 556 -2.92 12.64 8.28
CA HIS A 556 -1.99 11.90 9.11
C HIS A 556 -1.17 10.94 8.25
N ASP A 557 0.09 10.79 8.57
CA ASP A 557 0.92 9.71 8.02
C ASP A 557 2.02 9.34 9.03
N GLN A 558 2.64 8.19 8.82
CA GLN A 558 3.77 7.71 9.60
C GLN A 558 4.93 7.36 8.67
N ARG A 559 6.16 7.68 9.08
CA ARG A 559 7.36 7.21 8.40
C ARG A 559 7.51 5.71 8.62
N LYS A 560 7.08 4.93 7.63
CA LYS A 560 7.09 3.45 7.64
C LYS A 560 8.46 2.91 7.27
N GLY A 561 8.84 1.77 7.82
CA GLY A 561 10.12 1.13 7.55
C GLY A 561 10.17 0.27 6.29
N GLY A 562 9.05 -0.19 5.80
CA GLY A 562 8.88 -0.98 4.57
C GLY A 562 7.44 -0.91 4.12
N ARG A 563 7.16 -1.15 2.85
CA ARG A 563 5.82 -1.24 2.25
C ARG A 563 5.89 -1.79 0.83
N SER A 564 4.73 -2.08 0.22
CA SER A 564 4.58 -2.64 -1.12
C SER A 564 5.13 -4.08 -1.22
N TYR A 565 5.66 -4.45 -2.36
CA TYR A 565 6.25 -5.74 -2.67
C TYR A 565 7.69 -5.55 -3.10
N GLN A 566 8.65 -6.08 -2.33
CA GLN A 566 10.07 -6.09 -2.69
C GLN A 566 10.69 -4.71 -2.99
N SER A 567 10.11 -3.62 -2.46
CA SER A 567 10.43 -2.27 -2.92
C SER A 567 10.78 -1.33 -1.78
N ALA A 568 11.61 -0.31 -2.09
CA ALA A 568 11.93 0.80 -1.21
C ALA A 568 11.43 2.12 -1.82
N HIS A 569 10.88 2.99 -0.97
CA HIS A 569 10.21 4.22 -1.38
C HIS A 569 11.00 5.46 -0.98
N ASP A 570 10.57 6.61 -1.52
CA ASP A 570 11.00 7.89 -1.00
C ASP A 570 10.81 7.96 0.52
N SER A 571 11.79 8.51 1.20
CA SER A 571 11.78 8.67 2.66
C SER A 571 10.91 9.85 3.12
N ARG A 572 10.58 10.78 2.25
CA ARG A 572 9.73 11.94 2.53
C ARG A 572 8.27 11.51 2.70
N LEU A 573 7.57 12.16 3.62
CA LEU A 573 6.12 12.02 3.77
C LEU A 573 5.43 13.10 2.92
N HIS A 574 4.53 12.68 2.05
CA HIS A 574 3.82 13.55 1.12
C HIS A 574 2.38 13.80 1.60
N PHE A 575 1.94 15.04 1.53
CA PHE A 575 0.60 15.48 1.91
C PHE A 575 0.00 16.36 0.82
N GLY A 576 -1.03 15.89 0.14
CA GLY A 576 -1.88 16.71 -0.73
C GLY A 576 -2.75 17.65 0.11
N LEU A 577 -2.95 18.86 -0.37
CA LEU A 577 -3.63 19.93 0.36
C LEU A 577 -4.84 20.50 -0.41
N GLY A 578 -5.15 19.95 -1.60
CA GLY A 578 -6.20 20.47 -2.45
C GLY A 578 -5.95 21.94 -2.82
N ALA A 579 -6.92 22.80 -2.62
CA ALA A 579 -6.82 24.23 -2.92
C ALA A 579 -6.17 25.07 -1.81
N ILE A 580 -5.66 24.46 -0.74
CA ILE A 580 -5.17 25.17 0.45
C ILE A 580 -3.66 25.40 0.31
N ASN A 581 -3.25 26.66 0.21
CA ASN A 581 -1.85 27.06 -0.03
C ASN A 581 -1.06 27.39 1.24
N LYS A 582 -1.67 27.25 2.42
CA LYS A 582 -1.02 27.54 3.70
C LYS A 582 -1.45 26.56 4.76
N ILE A 583 -0.47 25.99 5.45
CA ILE A 583 -0.66 24.98 6.48
C ILE A 583 -0.61 25.67 7.85
N ASP A 584 -1.66 25.47 8.67
CA ASP A 584 -1.79 26.06 9.98
C ASP A 584 -0.83 25.40 10.98
N LEU A 585 -0.69 24.06 10.89
CA LEU A 585 0.06 23.25 11.83
C LEU A 585 0.68 22.02 11.15
N VAL A 586 1.97 21.79 11.40
CA VAL A 586 2.63 20.50 11.21
C VAL A 586 3.12 20.04 12.58
N GLU A 587 2.61 18.91 13.07
CA GLU A 587 3.04 18.28 14.33
C GLU A 587 3.78 16.97 14.01
N ILE A 588 4.98 16.81 14.51
CA ILE A 588 5.78 15.59 14.37
C ILE A 588 5.99 14.98 15.75
N ARG A 589 5.54 13.73 15.92
CA ARG A 589 5.77 12.91 17.11
C ARG A 589 6.85 11.89 16.78
N TRP A 590 8.01 12.09 17.37
CA TRP A 590 9.19 11.25 17.16
C TRP A 590 9.15 9.97 18.00
N PRO A 591 9.80 8.87 17.55
CA PRO A 591 9.95 7.64 18.34
C PRO A 591 10.56 7.87 19.73
N SER A 592 11.46 8.84 19.87
CA SER A 592 12.05 9.23 21.16
C SER A 592 11.05 9.79 22.17
N GLY A 593 9.80 10.09 21.74
CA GLY A 593 8.78 10.80 22.52
C GLY A 593 8.86 12.32 22.41
N ALA A 594 9.84 12.89 21.68
CA ALA A 594 9.86 14.32 21.37
C ALA A 594 8.68 14.72 20.47
N VAL A 595 8.26 15.99 20.56
CA VAL A 595 7.24 16.57 19.68
C VAL A 595 7.76 17.90 19.15
N ASP A 596 7.86 18.00 17.83
CA ASP A 596 8.11 19.26 17.13
C ASP A 596 6.82 19.80 16.53
N THR A 597 6.67 21.12 16.54
CA THR A 597 5.47 21.81 16.05
C THR A 597 5.87 23.00 15.20
N LEU A 598 5.41 23.02 13.95
CA LEU A 598 5.58 24.14 13.04
C LEU A 598 4.22 24.78 12.77
N LYS A 599 4.19 26.11 12.68
CA LYS A 599 2.96 26.87 12.39
C LYS A 599 3.14 27.76 11.17
N ASN A 600 2.04 27.98 10.45
CA ASN A 600 2.02 28.87 9.30
C ASN A 600 3.05 28.48 8.23
N VAL A 601 3.13 27.22 7.87
CA VAL A 601 4.02 26.70 6.84
C VAL A 601 3.39 26.97 5.47
N GLU A 602 4.18 27.49 4.52
CA GLU A 602 3.73 27.67 3.15
C GLU A 602 3.69 26.31 2.42
N ALA A 603 2.70 26.12 1.56
CA ALA A 603 2.57 24.93 0.69
C ALA A 603 3.61 24.93 -0.47
N ASP A 604 3.54 23.92 -1.32
CA ASP A 604 4.32 23.71 -2.54
C ASP A 604 5.83 23.69 -2.29
N ARG A 605 6.21 22.90 -1.28
CA ARG A 605 7.62 22.73 -0.91
C ARG A 605 7.91 21.44 -0.17
N VAL A 606 9.16 21.04 -0.24
CA VAL A 606 9.76 20.11 0.72
C VAL A 606 10.22 20.90 1.94
N ILE A 607 9.96 20.43 3.14
CA ILE A 607 10.55 20.95 4.38
C ILE A 607 11.40 19.85 5.03
N THR A 608 12.53 20.23 5.62
CA THR A 608 13.32 19.32 6.45
C THR A 608 13.16 19.70 7.91
N VAL A 609 12.69 18.75 8.72
CA VAL A 609 12.52 18.96 10.17
C VAL A 609 13.50 18.08 10.92
N LYS A 610 14.37 18.72 11.72
CA LYS A 610 15.31 18.03 12.58
C LYS A 610 14.77 17.97 13.99
N GLU A 611 14.78 16.78 14.58
CA GLU A 611 14.24 16.49 15.90
C GLU A 611 14.76 17.45 16.98
N GLY A 612 13.84 18.13 17.69
CA GLY A 612 14.14 19.09 18.76
C GLY A 612 14.77 20.40 18.30
N VAL A 613 14.95 20.61 16.99
CA VAL A 613 15.50 21.83 16.39
C VAL A 613 14.46 22.57 15.56
N GLY A 614 13.54 21.82 14.91
CA GLY A 614 12.56 22.36 13.96
C GLY A 614 13.10 22.43 12.54
N LEU A 615 12.67 23.44 11.76
CA LEU A 615 13.06 23.61 10.36
C LEU A 615 14.57 23.82 10.21
N VAL A 616 15.17 23.08 9.29
CA VAL A 616 16.57 23.26 8.89
C VAL A 616 16.66 23.52 7.38
N PRO A 617 17.76 24.15 6.88
CA PRO A 617 17.98 24.36 5.46
C PRO A 617 17.94 23.03 4.68
N GLN A 618 17.37 23.07 3.48
CA GLN A 618 17.17 21.90 2.63
C GLN A 618 18.37 21.60 1.75
N PRO A 619 18.74 20.32 1.56
CA PRO A 619 19.62 19.90 0.49
C PRO A 619 18.90 19.79 -0.87
N TYR A 620 17.55 19.80 -0.92
CA TYR A 620 16.77 19.50 -2.12
C TYR A 620 16.76 20.66 -3.11
N PRO A 621 17.38 20.52 -4.30
CA PRO A 621 17.35 21.55 -5.33
C PRO A 621 15.92 21.60 -5.91
N ARG A 622 15.28 22.78 -5.87
CA ARG A 622 14.08 23.00 -6.66
C ARG A 622 14.46 22.99 -8.14
N ARG A 623 13.82 22.16 -8.93
CA ARG A 623 13.83 22.35 -10.38
C ARG A 623 13.28 23.75 -10.66
N GLY A 624 14.10 24.60 -11.26
CA GLY A 624 13.64 25.92 -11.72
C GLY A 624 12.46 25.70 -12.64
N VAL A 625 11.27 26.16 -12.21
CA VAL A 625 10.05 26.16 -13.03
C VAL A 625 10.24 27.21 -14.11
N ASP A 626 11.07 26.91 -15.12
CA ASP A 626 11.03 27.59 -16.40
C ASP A 626 10.05 26.82 -17.32
N ARG A 627 8.79 26.74 -16.89
CA ARG A 627 7.70 26.40 -17.80
C ARG A 627 7.53 27.61 -18.74
N LYS A 628 8.24 27.62 -19.86
CA LYS A 628 7.82 28.45 -20.99
C LYS A 628 6.37 28.08 -21.30
N ARG A 629 5.50 29.04 -21.02
CA ARG A 629 4.06 29.03 -21.31
C ARG A 629 3.77 28.76 -22.79
#